data_503ded06c74fad12f6b5d4af38b7e7b2
#
_entry.id   503ded06c74fad12f6b5d4af38b7e7b2
#
_cell.length_a   1.000
_cell.length_b   1.000
_cell.length_c   1.000
_cell.angle_alpha   90.00
_cell.angle_beta   90.00
_cell.angle_gamma   90.00
#
_symmetry.space_group_name_H-M   'P 1'
#
loop_
_entity.id
_entity.type
_entity.pdbx_description
1 polymer ?
#
loop_
_entity_poly.entity_id
_entity_poly.type
_entity_poly.pdbx_seq_one_letter_code
_entity_poly.pdbx_strand_id
1 'polypeptide(L)' 'MTIKTLEYIHALLIEDERKRKEVYENSRRLQREYEENGADEELINRQDEDAGKFMLEHFAALNALEDFEGQEW' A
#
# COMPACT_ATOMS: atom_id res chain seq x y z
N MET A 1 26.03 -6.64 -9.02
CA MET A 1 25.58 -5.27 -8.64
C MET A 1 26.51 -4.69 -7.59
N THR A 2 26.70 -3.39 -7.60
CA THR A 2 27.47 -2.70 -6.56
C THR A 2 26.59 -2.49 -5.31
N ILE A 3 27.24 -2.27 -4.16
CA ILE A 3 26.54 -1.96 -2.91
C ILE A 3 25.67 -0.71 -3.08
N LYS A 4 26.16 0.31 -3.79
CA LYS A 4 25.40 1.54 -4.05
C LYS A 4 24.12 1.28 -4.84
N THR A 5 24.18 0.38 -5.81
CA THR A 5 23.00 -0.01 -6.60
C THR A 5 21.99 -0.72 -5.72
N LEU A 6 22.43 -1.61 -4.84
CA LEU A 6 21.56 -2.32 -3.89
C LEU A 6 20.92 -1.36 -2.89
N GLU A 7 21.67 -0.40 -2.38
CA GLU A 7 21.14 0.64 -1.48
C GLU A 7 20.07 1.48 -2.18
N TYR A 8 20.29 1.81 -3.45
CA TYR A 8 19.33 2.57 -4.25
C TYR A 8 18.03 1.78 -4.44
N ILE A 9 18.14 0.50 -4.80
CA ILE A 9 16.97 -0.38 -4.97
C ILE A 9 16.21 -0.49 -3.63
N HIS A 10 16.93 -0.67 -2.53
CA HIS A 10 16.33 -0.77 -1.19
C HIS A 10 15.53 0.51 -0.86
N ALA A 11 16.12 1.68 -1.11
CA ALA A 11 15.45 2.96 -0.89
C ALA A 11 14.18 3.10 -1.72
N LEU A 12 14.20 2.66 -2.99
CA LEU A 12 13.02 2.68 -3.84
C LEU A 12 11.91 1.76 -3.33
N LEU A 13 12.27 0.59 -2.82
CA LEU A 13 11.29 -0.36 -2.26
C LEU A 13 10.65 0.19 -0.98
N ILE A 14 11.43 0.83 -0.12
CA ILE A 14 10.92 1.49 1.10
C ILE A 14 9.94 2.60 0.72
N GLU A 15 10.31 3.43 -0.24
CA GLU A 15 9.47 4.53 -0.71
C GLU A 15 8.16 4.02 -1.32
N ASP A 16 8.22 2.98 -2.14
CA ASP A 16 7.05 2.38 -2.78
C ASP A 16 6.10 1.80 -1.72
N GLU A 17 6.61 1.05 -0.75
CA GLU A 17 5.80 0.50 0.35
C GLU A 17 5.12 1.61 1.13
N ARG A 18 5.84 2.66 1.48
CA ARG A 18 5.30 3.81 2.22
C ARG A 18 4.17 4.49 1.45
N LYS A 19 4.35 4.73 0.17
CA LYS A 19 3.33 5.38 -0.68
C LYS A 19 2.07 4.53 -0.79
N ARG A 20 2.22 3.23 -0.98
CA ARG A 20 1.08 2.31 -1.09
C ARG A 20 0.34 2.17 0.24
N LYS A 21 1.06 2.21 1.35
CA LYS A 21 0.48 2.22 2.68
C LYS A 21 -0.36 3.47 2.90
N GLU A 22 0.14 4.64 2.52
CA GLU A 22 -0.60 5.90 2.63
C GLU A 22 -1.88 5.88 1.80
N VAL A 23 -1.82 5.38 0.57
CA VAL A 23 -3.00 5.25 -0.30
C VAL A 23 -4.03 4.34 0.34
N TYR A 24 -3.63 3.21 0.88
CA TYR A 24 -4.52 2.29 1.58
C TYR A 24 -5.17 2.93 2.80
N GLU A 25 -4.38 3.58 3.65
CA GLU A 25 -4.89 4.23 4.87
C GLU A 25 -5.88 5.35 4.53
N ASN A 26 -5.59 6.14 3.49
CA ASN A 26 -6.50 7.20 3.02
C ASN A 26 -7.81 6.60 2.48
N SER A 27 -7.73 5.50 1.76
CA SER A 27 -8.93 4.80 1.24
C SER A 27 -9.81 4.29 2.38
N ARG A 28 -9.22 3.72 3.43
CA ARG A 28 -9.95 3.25 4.62
C ARG A 28 -10.61 4.41 5.36
N ARG A 29 -9.94 5.54 5.45
CA ARG A 29 -10.50 6.75 6.09
C ARG A 29 -11.70 7.27 5.30
N LEU A 30 -11.62 7.33 3.98
CA LEU A 30 -12.72 7.74 3.11
C LEU A 30 -13.92 6.79 3.26
N GLN A 31 -13.67 5.49 3.33
CA GLN A 31 -14.72 4.50 3.55
C GLN A 31 -15.48 4.77 4.85
N ARG A 32 -14.75 5.05 5.93
CA ARG A 32 -15.35 5.39 7.22
C ARG A 32 -16.18 6.66 7.15
N GLU A 33 -15.66 7.70 6.49
CA GLU A 33 -16.39 8.97 6.32
C GLU A 33 -17.70 8.75 5.56
N TYR A 34 -17.69 7.93 4.51
CA TYR A 34 -18.91 7.62 3.76
C TYR A 34 -19.91 6.86 4.63
N GLU A 35 -19.49 5.92 5.43
CA GLU A 35 -20.36 5.18 6.34
C GLU A 35 -20.97 6.11 7.40
N GLU A 36 -20.17 6.98 8.00
CA GLU A 36 -20.61 7.93 9.02
C GLU A 36 -21.60 8.97 8.46
N ASN A 37 -21.41 9.39 7.22
CA ASN A 37 -22.26 10.38 6.56
C ASN A 37 -23.51 9.80 5.91
N GLY A 38 -23.71 8.50 6.01
CA GLY A 38 -24.87 7.83 5.46
C GLY A 38 -24.88 7.80 3.93
N ALA A 39 -23.70 7.65 3.32
CA ALA A 39 -23.57 7.58 1.87
C ALA A 39 -24.30 6.35 1.32
N ASP A 40 -24.61 6.39 0.00
CA ASP A 40 -25.28 5.31 -0.71
C ASP A 40 -24.51 3.99 -0.53
N GLU A 41 -25.24 2.89 -0.34
CA GLU A 41 -24.67 1.56 -0.19
C GLU A 41 -23.76 1.18 -1.36
N GLU A 42 -24.17 1.55 -2.59
CA GLU A 42 -23.36 1.32 -3.79
C GLU A 42 -22.00 2.05 -3.72
N LEU A 43 -22.00 3.27 -3.22
CA LEU A 43 -20.77 4.06 -3.05
C LEU A 43 -19.87 3.45 -1.98
N ILE A 44 -20.45 3.02 -0.87
CA ILE A 44 -19.72 2.34 0.22
C ILE A 44 -19.11 1.03 -0.29
N ASN A 45 -19.85 0.23 -1.05
CA ASN A 45 -19.37 -1.03 -1.62
C ASN A 45 -18.22 -0.81 -2.60
N ARG A 46 -18.33 0.22 -3.45
CA ARG A 46 -17.25 0.58 -4.39
C ARG A 46 -15.98 0.98 -3.65
N GLN A 47 -16.11 1.76 -2.59
CA GLN A 47 -14.98 2.19 -1.78
C GLN A 47 -14.34 1.00 -1.04
N ASP A 48 -15.14 0.04 -0.61
CA ASP A 48 -14.65 -1.19 0.02
C ASP A 48 -13.83 -2.03 -0.97
N GLU A 49 -14.28 -2.17 -2.21
CA GLU A 49 -13.53 -2.86 -3.26
C GLU A 49 -12.19 -2.16 -3.54
N ASP A 50 -12.20 -0.83 -3.64
CA ASP A 50 -10.98 -0.05 -3.85
C ASP A 50 -10.00 -0.21 -2.68
N ALA A 51 -10.50 -0.17 -1.45
CA ALA A 51 -9.68 -0.36 -0.27
C ALA A 51 -9.04 -1.76 -0.25
N GLY A 52 -9.78 -2.79 -0.65
CA GLY A 52 -9.27 -4.15 -0.78
C GLY A 52 -8.16 -4.26 -1.81
N LYS A 53 -8.33 -3.60 -2.95
CA LYS A 53 -7.32 -3.54 -4.01
C LYS A 53 -6.04 -2.85 -3.52
N PHE A 54 -6.16 -1.71 -2.86
CA PHE A 54 -5.01 -0.98 -2.31
C PHE A 54 -4.31 -1.77 -1.22
N MET A 55 -5.05 -2.54 -0.42
CA MET A 55 -4.48 -3.43 0.58
C MET A 55 -3.59 -4.50 -0.06
N LEU A 56 -4.06 -5.13 -1.15
CA LEU A 56 -3.29 -6.12 -1.88
C LEU A 56 -2.03 -5.52 -2.50
N GLU A 57 -2.13 -4.32 -3.06
CA GLU A 57 -0.98 -3.59 -3.60
C GLU A 57 0.05 -3.27 -2.52
N HIS A 58 -0.41 -2.86 -1.34
CA HIS A 58 0.48 -2.60 -0.20
C HIS A 58 1.18 -3.88 0.27
N PHE A 59 0.45 -4.99 0.38
CA PHE A 59 1.03 -6.26 0.77
C PHE A 59 2.06 -6.76 -0.25
N ALA A 60 1.80 -6.58 -1.54
CA ALA A 60 2.77 -6.93 -2.58
C ALA A 60 4.06 -6.11 -2.44
N ALA A 61 3.95 -4.82 -2.19
CA ALA A 61 5.09 -3.94 -1.98
C ALA A 61 5.86 -4.31 -0.70
N LEU A 62 5.16 -4.63 0.37
CA LEU A 62 5.76 -5.05 1.63
C LEU A 62 6.51 -6.37 1.47
N ASN A 63 5.92 -7.34 0.79
CA ASN A 63 6.55 -8.62 0.52
C ASN A 63 7.82 -8.47 -0.33
N ALA A 64 7.79 -7.61 -1.35
CA ALA A 64 8.95 -7.33 -2.17
C ALA A 64 10.09 -6.71 -1.34
N LEU A 65 9.76 -5.79 -0.43
CA LEU A 65 10.72 -5.16 0.47
C LEU A 65 11.32 -6.19 1.43
N GLU A 66 10.48 -7.02 2.05
CA GLU A 66 10.93 -8.06 2.99
C GLU A 66 11.82 -9.09 2.30
N ASP A 67 11.46 -9.53 1.09
CA ASP A 67 12.26 -10.45 0.30
C ASP A 67 13.63 -9.87 -0.02
N PHE A 68 13.68 -8.60 -0.40
CA PHE A 68 14.92 -7.90 -0.68
C PHE A 68 15.81 -7.80 0.58
N GLU A 69 15.20 -7.42 1.71
CA GLU A 69 15.91 -7.29 2.98
C GLU A 69 16.41 -8.64 3.51
N GLY A 70 15.72 -9.73 3.18
CA GLY A 70 16.10 -11.09 3.55
C GLY A 70 17.24 -11.66 2.74
N GLN A 71 17.66 -11.01 1.66
CA GLN A 71 18.77 -11.47 0.83
C GLN A 71 20.11 -11.03 1.42
N GLU A 72 21.14 -11.88 1.27
CA GLU A 72 22.49 -11.52 1.65
C GLU A 72 23.11 -10.62 0.58
N TRP A 73 23.35 -9.39 0.94
CA TRP A 73 23.99 -8.40 0.08
C TRP A 73 24.79 -7.38 0.91
#